data_c9235789152d789086923f502fc4a641
#
_entry.id   c9235789152d789086923f502fc4a641
#
_cell.length_a   1.000
_cell.length_b   1.000
_cell.length_c   1.000
_cell.angle_alpha   90.00
_cell.angle_beta   90.00
_cell.angle_gamma   90.00
#
_symmetry.space_group_name_H-M   'P 1'
#
loop_
_entity.id
_entity.type
_entity.pdbx_description
1 polymer ?
#
loop_
_entity_poly.entity_id
_entity_poly.type
_entity_poly.pdbx_seq_one_letter_code
_entity_poly.pdbx_strand_id
1 'polypeptide(L)'
;MAGMRIAALVALVLALSACSQSTTGRPQAAEDHPPAKTTTAAPSPTASSREGQLKERIAWVRAGSAADVGQYRSVTTEGRPATALNGDIAFTSPSGKISCITGTEYGIDGLNCVVKLKSPIPKPGEGFGNWDGGYVNYTGTKLTVGQFRGDPGLFINGNGQTLPYDSTLTFDDYTCRIATSGLTCVNPTDRSGVQMSDDGIVALGCLREVPAAQRESSVGQAFGC
;
A
#
# COMPACT_ATOMS: atom_id res chain seq x y z
N MET A 1 39.28 -44.06 -16.84
CA MET A 1 38.92 -44.07 -18.25
C MET A 1 38.42 -42.70 -18.57
N ALA A 2 39.30 -41.79 -19.01
CA ALA A 2 39.60 -41.46 -20.40
C ALA A 2 38.35 -41.07 -21.15
N GLY A 3 38.17 -39.88 -21.50
CA GLY A 3 38.62 -38.85 -22.40
C GLY A 3 37.35 -38.23 -22.95
N MET A 4 37.24 -37.06 -23.47
CA MET A 4 38.05 -36.48 -24.53
C MET A 4 37.64 -35.00 -24.71
N ARG A 5 38.61 -34.14 -24.87
CA ARG A 5 38.54 -32.72 -25.24
C ARG A 5 38.09 -32.56 -26.67
N ILE A 6 37.28 -31.53 -26.98
CA ILE A 6 37.35 -30.88 -28.29
C ILE A 6 37.15 -29.38 -28.07
N ALA A 7 38.19 -28.64 -28.36
CA ALA A 7 38.23 -27.20 -28.59
C ALA A 7 37.88 -26.93 -30.06
N ALA A 8 37.10 -25.88 -30.34
CA ALA A 8 37.05 -25.27 -31.64
C ALA A 8 36.98 -23.77 -31.53
N LEU A 9 38.09 -23.14 -31.81
CA LEU A 9 38.28 -21.71 -32.11
C LEU A 9 37.74 -21.47 -33.54
N VAL A 10 36.97 -20.40 -33.71
CA VAL A 10 36.90 -19.70 -35.02
C VAL A 10 36.86 -18.18 -34.72
N ALA A 11 37.76 -17.51 -35.41
CA ALA A 11 38.11 -16.12 -35.31
C ALA A 11 37.27 -15.20 -36.24
N LEU A 12 37.19 -13.94 -35.80
CA LEU A 12 37.43 -12.72 -36.57
C LEU A 12 36.61 -12.41 -37.81
N VAL A 13 35.85 -11.31 -37.85
CA VAL A 13 35.97 -10.25 -38.89
C VAL A 13 35.49 -8.92 -38.34
N LEU A 14 36.38 -7.93 -38.32
CA LEU A 14 36.18 -6.50 -38.20
C LEU A 14 35.59 -5.92 -39.49
N ALA A 15 34.63 -5.00 -39.37
CA ALA A 15 34.33 -4.03 -40.41
C ALA A 15 34.07 -2.66 -39.81
N LEU A 16 35.07 -1.79 -39.87
CA LEU A 16 34.98 -0.35 -39.70
C LEU A 16 34.34 0.27 -40.95
N SER A 17 33.37 1.13 -40.79
CA SER A 17 32.94 2.08 -41.83
C SER A 17 32.71 3.43 -41.20
N ALA A 18 33.72 4.27 -41.29
CA ALA A 18 33.64 5.69 -41.07
C ALA A 18 33.15 6.35 -42.36
N CYS A 19 32.13 7.18 -42.30
CA CYS A 19 31.81 8.19 -43.30
C CYS A 19 31.71 9.56 -42.65
N SER A 20 32.81 10.30 -42.74
CA SER A 20 32.83 11.76 -42.66
C SER A 20 32.34 12.34 -43.99
N GLN A 21 31.34 13.20 -43.96
CA GLN A 21 31.08 14.13 -45.06
C GLN A 21 31.03 15.57 -44.53
N SER A 22 32.10 16.28 -44.76
CA SER A 22 32.17 17.74 -44.69
C SER A 22 31.56 18.30 -45.97
N THR A 23 30.52 19.08 -45.90
CA THR A 23 30.08 19.93 -47.01
C THR A 23 30.15 21.38 -46.57
N THR A 24 31.13 22.07 -47.12
CA THR A 24 31.23 23.53 -47.21
C THR A 24 30.04 24.04 -48.05
N GLY A 25 29.16 24.79 -47.45
CA GLY A 25 28.01 25.44 -48.09
C GLY A 25 27.99 26.93 -47.80
N ARG A 26 28.13 27.69 -48.79
CA ARG A 26 27.99 29.06 -49.16
C ARG A 26 26.97 29.85 -48.33
N PRO A 27 27.18 31.13 -47.96
CA PRO A 27 26.21 31.97 -47.28
C PRO A 27 25.09 32.38 -48.24
N GLN A 28 23.86 32.02 -47.85
CA GLN A 28 22.65 32.46 -48.51
C GLN A 28 21.94 33.49 -47.64
N ALA A 29 21.41 34.51 -48.30
CA ALA A 29 20.84 35.71 -47.73
C ALA A 29 19.71 35.44 -46.74
N ALA A 30 19.63 36.32 -45.75
CA ALA A 30 18.55 36.38 -44.77
C ALA A 30 17.20 36.58 -45.46
N GLU A 31 16.30 35.59 -45.33
CA GLU A 31 14.89 35.80 -45.55
C GLU A 31 14.22 36.11 -44.20
N ASP A 32 13.54 37.23 -44.18
CA ASP A 32 12.77 37.77 -43.07
C ASP A 32 11.64 36.80 -42.70
N HIS A 33 11.84 36.03 -41.64
CA HIS A 33 10.76 35.21 -41.07
C HIS A 33 10.05 36.04 -39.97
N PRO A 34 8.70 36.16 -40.03
CA PRO A 34 7.96 36.81 -38.96
C PRO A 34 8.17 36.04 -37.65
N PRO A 35 8.17 36.73 -36.48
CA PRO A 35 8.46 36.08 -35.19
C PRO A 35 7.48 34.96 -34.93
N ALA A 36 8.01 33.77 -34.73
CA ALA A 36 7.24 32.59 -34.28
C ALA A 36 6.51 32.96 -32.99
N LYS A 37 5.20 32.92 -33.01
CA LYS A 37 4.35 33.03 -31.81
C LYS A 37 4.81 31.93 -30.86
N THR A 38 5.44 32.32 -29.77
CA THR A 38 5.72 31.43 -28.64
C THR A 38 4.39 30.96 -28.08
N THR A 39 3.97 29.76 -28.49
CA THR A 39 2.86 29.08 -27.88
C THR A 39 3.34 28.66 -26.51
N THR A 40 2.99 29.45 -25.49
CA THR A 40 3.14 29.05 -24.09
C THR A 40 2.35 27.76 -23.92
N ALA A 41 3.06 26.64 -23.77
CA ALA A 41 2.44 25.36 -23.45
C ALA A 41 1.64 25.55 -22.16
N ALA A 42 0.34 25.19 -22.20
CA ALA A 42 -0.49 25.18 -21.01
C ALA A 42 0.19 24.30 -19.94
N PRO A 43 0.22 24.72 -18.66
CA PRO A 43 0.82 23.92 -17.63
C PRO A 43 0.11 22.56 -17.61
N SER A 44 0.88 21.47 -17.71
CA SER A 44 0.37 20.11 -17.47
C SER A 44 -0.34 20.08 -16.12
N PRO A 45 -1.48 19.38 -15.99
CA PRO A 45 -2.16 19.29 -14.72
C PRO A 45 -1.16 18.75 -13.69
N THR A 46 -0.87 19.58 -12.68
CA THR A 46 0.02 19.23 -11.57
C THR A 46 -0.63 18.02 -10.89
N ALA A 47 0.01 16.86 -10.98
CA ALA A 47 -0.37 15.71 -10.17
C ALA A 47 -0.41 16.21 -8.73
N SER A 48 -1.59 16.11 -8.07
CA SER A 48 -1.75 16.58 -6.70
C SER A 48 -0.65 15.93 -5.85
N SER A 49 0.05 16.74 -5.05
CA SER A 49 1.11 16.23 -4.20
C SER A 49 0.54 15.13 -3.29
N ARG A 50 1.34 14.17 -2.86
CA ARG A 50 0.88 13.12 -1.91
C ARG A 50 0.28 13.71 -0.63
N GLU A 51 0.78 14.86 -0.22
CA GLU A 51 0.24 15.62 0.92
C GLU A 51 -1.15 16.19 0.59
N GLY A 52 -1.37 16.71 -0.62
CA GLY A 52 -2.69 17.14 -1.08
C GLY A 52 -3.67 15.97 -1.10
N GLN A 53 -3.27 14.83 -1.62
CA GLN A 53 -4.08 13.60 -1.62
C GLN A 53 -4.43 13.16 -0.19
N LEU A 54 -3.48 13.17 0.74
CA LEU A 54 -3.73 12.83 2.13
C LEU A 54 -4.72 13.81 2.76
N LYS A 55 -4.57 15.12 2.53
CA LYS A 55 -5.50 16.15 3.05
C LYS A 55 -6.94 15.91 2.56
N GLU A 56 -7.11 15.60 1.30
CA GLU A 56 -8.42 15.24 0.73
C GLU A 56 -8.98 13.96 1.38
N ARG A 57 -8.15 12.95 1.60
CA ARG A 57 -8.57 11.70 2.27
C ARG A 57 -8.95 11.94 3.72
N ILE A 58 -8.20 12.76 4.47
CA ILE A 58 -8.56 13.13 5.84
C ILE A 58 -9.92 13.85 5.87
N ALA A 59 -10.15 14.81 4.98
CA ALA A 59 -11.42 15.51 4.89
C ALA A 59 -12.57 14.54 4.56
N TRP A 60 -12.36 13.64 3.60
CA TRP A 60 -13.34 12.63 3.23
C TRP A 60 -13.65 11.67 4.39
N VAL A 61 -12.62 11.16 5.09
CA VAL A 61 -12.80 10.25 6.22
C VAL A 61 -13.62 10.92 7.33
N ARG A 62 -13.35 12.19 7.64
CA ARG A 62 -14.06 12.96 8.69
C ARG A 62 -15.50 13.31 8.33
N ALA A 63 -15.87 13.28 7.07
CA ALA A 63 -17.20 13.63 6.60
C ALA A 63 -18.23 12.49 6.71
N GLY A 64 -17.85 11.31 7.20
CA GLY A 64 -18.77 10.20 7.43
C GLY A 64 -19.62 10.38 8.69
N SER A 65 -20.66 9.57 8.82
CA SER A 65 -21.49 9.52 10.04
C SER A 65 -20.69 8.96 11.21
N ALA A 66 -20.56 9.71 12.29
CA ALA A 66 -19.79 9.27 13.46
C ALA A 66 -20.41 8.01 14.08
N ALA A 67 -19.60 6.96 14.24
CA ALA A 67 -19.95 5.75 14.94
C ALA A 67 -19.53 5.86 16.42
N ASP A 68 -20.34 5.30 17.31
CA ASP A 68 -20.02 5.21 18.73
C ASP A 68 -18.95 4.12 18.96
N VAL A 69 -17.73 4.52 19.31
CA VAL A 69 -16.59 3.63 19.53
C VAL A 69 -16.86 2.58 20.61
N GLY A 70 -17.74 2.89 21.58
CA GLY A 70 -18.11 1.96 22.64
C GLY A 70 -18.71 0.66 22.12
N GLN A 71 -19.36 0.68 20.96
CA GLN A 71 -19.96 -0.50 20.33
C GLN A 71 -18.95 -1.46 19.69
N TYR A 72 -17.70 -1.02 19.52
CA TYR A 72 -16.64 -1.78 18.85
C TYR A 72 -15.61 -2.36 19.82
N ARG A 73 -15.94 -2.43 21.13
CA ARG A 73 -15.08 -2.93 22.20
C ARG A 73 -15.28 -4.41 22.53
N SER A 74 -15.80 -5.17 21.59
CA SER A 74 -15.95 -6.62 21.74
C SER A 74 -15.85 -7.34 20.41
N VAL A 75 -15.53 -8.64 20.49
CA VAL A 75 -15.54 -9.56 19.35
C VAL A 75 -16.51 -10.69 19.60
N THR A 76 -17.03 -11.28 18.54
CA THR A 76 -17.94 -12.41 18.60
C THR A 76 -17.50 -13.51 17.65
N THR A 77 -17.68 -14.75 18.10
CA THR A 77 -17.65 -15.96 17.26
C THR A 77 -19.05 -16.52 17.25
N GLU A 78 -19.50 -17.03 16.11
CA GLU A 78 -20.82 -17.63 15.97
C GLU A 78 -21.08 -18.70 17.07
N GLY A 79 -22.21 -18.57 17.71
CA GLY A 79 -22.63 -19.50 18.80
C GLY A 79 -21.92 -19.28 20.15
N ARG A 80 -21.13 -18.22 20.32
CA ARG A 80 -20.44 -17.89 21.57
C ARG A 80 -20.85 -16.51 22.10
N PRO A 81 -20.80 -16.29 23.42
CA PRO A 81 -20.94 -14.95 24.01
C PRO A 81 -19.86 -14.00 23.47
N ALA A 82 -20.19 -12.71 23.42
CA ALA A 82 -19.20 -11.68 23.06
C ALA A 82 -18.05 -11.66 24.06
N THR A 83 -16.82 -11.52 23.56
CA THR A 83 -15.61 -11.33 24.35
C THR A 83 -15.25 -9.86 24.36
N ALA A 84 -15.13 -9.25 25.54
CA ALA A 84 -14.72 -7.87 25.69
C ALA A 84 -13.24 -7.69 25.29
N LEU A 85 -12.94 -6.56 24.67
CA LEU A 85 -11.59 -6.12 24.32
C LEU A 85 -11.18 -5.00 25.28
N ASN A 86 -10.30 -5.28 26.23
CA ASN A 86 -9.90 -4.41 27.34
C ASN A 86 -9.16 -3.12 26.88
N GLY A 87 -9.84 -2.22 26.19
CA GLY A 87 -9.25 -1.03 25.60
C GLY A 87 -9.10 -1.11 24.07
N ASP A 88 -8.91 -2.27 23.53
CA ASP A 88 -8.83 -2.49 22.08
C ASP A 88 -10.20 -2.35 21.40
N ILE A 89 -10.20 -2.19 20.09
CA ILE A 89 -11.41 -2.15 19.26
C ILE A 89 -11.35 -3.17 18.14
N ALA A 90 -12.51 -3.63 17.68
CA ALA A 90 -12.62 -4.46 16.50
C ALA A 90 -13.86 -4.10 15.69
N PHE A 91 -13.73 -4.14 14.37
CA PHE A 91 -14.85 -3.91 13.46
C PHE A 91 -14.70 -4.69 12.16
N THR A 92 -15.81 -4.88 11.48
CA THR A 92 -15.88 -5.63 10.21
C THR A 92 -16.62 -4.79 9.18
N SER A 93 -16.22 -4.86 7.92
CA SER A 93 -16.96 -4.25 6.82
C SER A 93 -18.29 -4.96 6.57
N PRO A 94 -19.34 -4.26 6.09
CA PRO A 94 -20.63 -4.91 5.77
C PRO A 94 -20.50 -6.03 4.73
N SER A 95 -19.51 -5.95 3.84
CA SER A 95 -19.21 -7.03 2.87
C SER A 95 -18.55 -8.26 3.49
N GLY A 96 -18.09 -8.19 4.74
CA GLY A 96 -17.30 -9.24 5.39
C GLY A 96 -15.93 -9.47 4.74
N LYS A 97 -15.45 -8.53 3.89
CA LYS A 97 -14.16 -8.64 3.20
C LYS A 97 -13.00 -8.04 4.00
N ILE A 98 -13.29 -7.16 4.95
CA ILE A 98 -12.30 -6.49 5.79
C ILE A 98 -12.72 -6.67 7.24
N SER A 99 -11.84 -7.26 8.05
CA SER A 99 -11.99 -7.35 9.50
C SER A 99 -10.76 -6.75 10.15
N CYS A 100 -10.94 -5.81 11.07
CA CYS A 100 -9.87 -5.07 11.73
C CYS A 100 -9.98 -5.19 13.25
N ILE A 101 -8.83 -5.17 13.93
CA ILE A 101 -8.70 -5.18 15.38
C ILE A 101 -7.42 -4.43 15.78
N THR A 102 -7.44 -3.70 16.88
CA THR A 102 -6.21 -3.29 17.56
C THR A 102 -5.76 -4.41 18.50
N GLY A 103 -4.50 -4.46 18.83
CA GLY A 103 -3.91 -5.61 19.54
C GLY A 103 -3.01 -5.22 20.69
N THR A 104 -3.26 -4.07 21.33
CA THR A 104 -2.41 -3.55 22.41
C THR A 104 -2.34 -4.49 23.61
N GLU A 105 -3.43 -5.19 23.92
CA GLU A 105 -3.47 -6.22 24.97
C GLU A 105 -2.48 -7.38 24.69
N TYR A 106 -2.19 -7.64 23.42
CA TYR A 106 -1.25 -8.71 22.99
C TYR A 106 0.14 -8.17 22.65
N GLY A 107 0.41 -6.89 22.93
CA GLY A 107 1.68 -6.23 22.58
C GLY A 107 1.88 -6.05 21.06
N ILE A 108 0.80 -6.01 20.29
CA ILE A 108 0.80 -5.79 18.84
C ILE A 108 0.26 -4.38 18.58
N ASP A 109 1.15 -3.50 18.16
CA ASP A 109 0.81 -2.10 17.92
C ASP A 109 -0.02 -1.89 16.66
N GLY A 110 -0.85 -0.84 16.70
CA GLY A 110 -1.57 -0.31 15.56
C GLY A 110 -2.82 -1.08 15.18
N LEU A 111 -3.34 -0.74 14.01
CA LEU A 111 -4.51 -1.35 13.42
C LEU A 111 -4.11 -2.57 12.59
N ASN A 112 -4.64 -3.72 12.95
CA ASN A 112 -4.41 -5.00 12.29
C ASN A 112 -5.67 -5.40 11.53
N CYS A 113 -5.55 -5.66 10.23
CA CYS A 113 -6.70 -6.05 9.41
C CYS A 113 -6.40 -7.32 8.60
N VAL A 114 -7.44 -8.10 8.36
CA VAL A 114 -7.46 -9.15 7.33
C VAL A 114 -8.34 -8.66 6.19
N VAL A 115 -7.77 -8.57 5.00
CA VAL A 115 -8.43 -8.12 3.78
C VAL A 115 -8.52 -9.28 2.80
N LYS A 116 -9.72 -9.64 2.37
CA LYS A 116 -9.93 -10.67 1.34
C LYS A 116 -9.60 -10.10 -0.02
N LEU A 117 -8.30 -10.08 -0.36
CA LEU A 117 -7.79 -9.58 -1.62
C LEU A 117 -8.14 -10.51 -2.78
N LYS A 118 -8.48 -9.98 -3.95
CA LYS A 118 -8.63 -10.72 -5.22
C LYS A 118 -7.28 -11.32 -5.66
N SER A 119 -6.19 -10.60 -5.36
CA SER A 119 -4.82 -11.03 -5.63
C SER A 119 -3.99 -10.87 -4.35
N PRO A 120 -4.00 -11.85 -3.44
CA PRO A 120 -3.23 -11.81 -2.20
C PRO A 120 -1.73 -11.66 -2.49
N ILE A 121 -1.03 -10.96 -1.60
CA ILE A 121 0.43 -10.83 -1.72
C ILE A 121 1.07 -12.22 -1.62
N PRO A 122 1.92 -12.60 -2.58
CA PRO A 122 2.55 -13.91 -2.57
C PRO A 122 3.52 -14.06 -1.39
N LYS A 123 3.64 -15.28 -0.88
CA LYS A 123 4.58 -15.64 0.19
C LYS A 123 6.03 -15.36 -0.26
N PRO A 124 6.80 -14.53 0.47
CA PRO A 124 8.14 -14.13 0.03
C PRO A 124 9.21 -15.19 0.24
N GLY A 125 8.97 -16.15 1.10
CA GLY A 125 9.94 -17.21 1.46
C GLY A 125 9.39 -18.08 2.57
N GLU A 126 10.27 -18.75 3.30
CA GLU A 126 9.91 -19.55 4.47
C GLU A 126 9.82 -18.66 5.73
N GLY A 127 8.90 -19.00 6.64
CA GLY A 127 8.70 -18.30 7.90
C GLY A 127 7.84 -19.13 8.85
N PHE A 128 7.83 -18.74 10.11
CA PHE A 128 7.05 -19.41 11.15
C PHE A 128 5.58 -18.97 11.10
N GLY A 129 4.69 -19.95 11.15
CA GLY A 129 3.23 -19.72 11.14
C GLY A 129 2.59 -19.84 9.76
N ASN A 130 1.35 -19.41 9.66
CA ASN A 130 0.58 -19.44 8.43
C ASN A 130 0.72 -18.13 7.67
N TRP A 131 1.02 -18.20 6.38
CA TRP A 131 1.07 -17.04 5.52
C TRP A 131 -0.34 -16.50 5.25
N ASP A 132 -0.54 -15.20 5.50
CA ASP A 132 -1.76 -14.48 5.13
C ASP A 132 -1.39 -13.29 4.24
N GLY A 133 -1.57 -13.43 2.94
CA GLY A 133 -1.23 -12.40 1.94
C GLY A 133 -2.16 -11.18 1.95
N GLY A 134 -3.24 -11.21 2.73
CA GLY A 134 -4.16 -10.11 2.94
C GLY A 134 -4.08 -9.50 4.35
N TYR A 135 -3.13 -9.94 5.17
CA TYR A 135 -2.92 -9.35 6.48
C TYR A 135 -2.26 -7.98 6.36
N VAL A 136 -2.81 -7.00 7.04
CA VAL A 136 -2.32 -5.61 7.07
C VAL A 136 -2.07 -5.22 8.52
N ASN A 137 -0.88 -4.70 8.82
CA ASN A 137 -0.60 -3.99 10.08
C ASN A 137 -0.22 -2.56 9.77
N TYR A 138 -0.93 -1.60 10.39
CA TYR A 138 -0.75 -0.17 10.20
C TYR A 138 -0.58 0.53 11.55
N THR A 139 0.62 1.05 11.82
CA THR A 139 0.99 1.70 13.09
C THR A 139 1.03 3.22 13.02
N GLY A 140 0.55 3.82 11.93
CA GLY A 140 0.73 5.25 11.67
C GLY A 140 2.02 5.53 10.89
N THR A 141 3.17 5.18 11.43
CA THR A 141 4.48 5.40 10.77
C THR A 141 4.94 4.24 9.88
N LYS A 142 4.34 3.07 10.05
CA LYS A 142 4.66 1.85 9.28
C LYS A 142 3.38 1.19 8.76
N LEU A 143 3.50 0.54 7.62
CA LEU A 143 2.46 -0.30 7.04
C LEU A 143 3.13 -1.56 6.48
N THR A 144 2.63 -2.73 6.87
CA THR A 144 3.02 -4.01 6.28
C THR A 144 1.82 -4.70 5.66
N VAL A 145 2.04 -5.40 4.55
CA VAL A 145 1.01 -6.17 3.85
C VAL A 145 1.52 -7.57 3.51
N GLY A 146 0.74 -8.56 3.88
CA GLY A 146 1.12 -9.96 3.84
C GLY A 146 2.13 -10.29 4.94
N GLN A 147 1.78 -11.21 5.83
CA GLN A 147 2.60 -11.57 6.98
C GLN A 147 2.39 -13.02 7.36
N PHE A 148 3.45 -13.65 7.90
CA PHE A 148 3.30 -14.89 8.65
C PHE A 148 2.62 -14.60 9.98
N ARG A 149 1.61 -15.38 10.30
CA ARG A 149 0.86 -15.25 11.56
C ARG A 149 1.02 -16.51 12.39
N GLY A 150 1.39 -16.30 13.65
CA GLY A 150 1.35 -17.36 14.66
C GLY A 150 -0.10 -17.73 15.04
N ASP A 151 -0.25 -18.85 15.73
CA ASP A 151 -1.52 -19.32 16.28
C ASP A 151 -1.33 -19.47 17.81
N PRO A 152 -2.21 -18.92 18.66
CA PRO A 152 -3.41 -18.15 18.31
C PRO A 152 -3.09 -16.71 17.83
N GLY A 153 -3.81 -16.23 16.81
CA GLY A 153 -3.70 -14.86 16.33
C GLY A 153 -4.76 -13.92 16.92
N LEU A 154 -4.67 -12.61 16.61
CA LEU A 154 -5.58 -11.58 17.13
C LEU A 154 -7.07 -11.88 16.91
N PHE A 155 -7.41 -12.59 15.84
CA PHE A 155 -8.80 -12.90 15.47
C PHE A 155 -9.31 -14.23 16.06
N ILE A 156 -8.60 -14.84 17.04
CA ILE A 156 -8.98 -16.13 17.63
C ILE A 156 -10.35 -16.09 18.31
N ASN A 157 -10.70 -14.94 18.90
CA ASN A 157 -11.96 -14.74 19.61
C ASN A 157 -13.10 -14.23 18.69
N GLY A 158 -12.87 -14.20 17.38
CA GLY A 158 -13.86 -13.79 16.39
C GLY A 158 -13.62 -12.40 15.82
N ASN A 159 -14.71 -11.80 15.32
CA ASN A 159 -14.67 -10.52 14.63
C ASN A 159 -15.47 -9.47 15.39
N GLY A 160 -15.10 -8.21 15.19
CA GLY A 160 -15.83 -7.07 15.71
C GLY A 160 -17.17 -6.84 15.02
N GLN A 161 -17.99 -5.98 15.61
CA GLN A 161 -19.27 -5.56 15.06
C GLN A 161 -19.10 -4.94 13.67
N THR A 162 -20.10 -5.10 12.82
CA THR A 162 -20.13 -4.47 11.49
C THR A 162 -20.20 -2.96 11.60
N LEU A 163 -19.23 -2.27 11.02
CA LEU A 163 -19.25 -0.82 10.83
C LEU A 163 -20.07 -0.50 9.57
N PRO A 164 -21.22 0.17 9.68
CA PRO A 164 -22.06 0.48 8.51
C PRO A 164 -21.33 1.31 7.46
N TYR A 165 -21.70 1.14 6.19
CA TYR A 165 -21.15 1.99 5.13
C TYR A 165 -21.39 3.47 5.42
N ASP A 166 -20.46 4.29 4.98
CA ASP A 166 -20.40 5.74 5.19
C ASP A 166 -20.25 6.18 6.65
N SER A 167 -20.02 5.23 7.57
CA SER A 167 -19.69 5.52 8.96
C SER A 167 -18.20 5.78 9.14
N THR A 168 -17.91 6.68 10.07
CA THR A 168 -16.56 7.02 10.53
C THR A 168 -16.39 6.58 11.98
N LEU A 169 -15.33 5.81 12.23
CA LEU A 169 -14.93 5.36 13.55
C LEU A 169 -13.61 6.02 13.92
N THR A 170 -13.57 6.72 15.07
CA THR A 170 -12.37 7.36 15.60
C THR A 170 -11.97 6.69 16.90
N PHE A 171 -10.70 6.32 17.00
CA PHE A 171 -10.09 5.70 18.18
C PHE A 171 -8.59 6.01 18.18
N ASP A 172 -8.04 6.26 19.34
CA ASP A 172 -6.65 6.68 19.49
C ASP A 172 -6.31 7.80 18.48
N ASP A 173 -5.21 7.68 17.76
CA ASP A 173 -4.82 8.62 16.70
C ASP A 173 -5.40 8.27 15.31
N TYR A 174 -6.27 7.26 15.24
CA TYR A 174 -6.84 6.80 13.97
C TYR A 174 -8.25 7.33 13.75
N THR A 175 -8.53 7.66 12.50
CA THR A 175 -9.90 7.87 12.01
C THR A 175 -10.10 7.04 10.76
N CYS A 176 -11.07 6.15 10.79
CA CYS A 176 -11.37 5.21 9.71
C CYS A 176 -12.78 5.45 9.17
N ARG A 177 -12.97 5.48 7.85
CA ARG A 177 -14.28 5.48 7.19
C ARG A 177 -14.39 4.31 6.25
N ILE A 178 -15.52 3.60 6.35
CA ILE A 178 -15.88 2.51 5.45
C ILE A 178 -16.86 2.99 4.37
N ALA A 179 -16.62 2.57 3.12
CA ALA A 179 -17.54 2.76 2.00
C ALA A 179 -17.64 1.48 1.17
N THR A 180 -18.51 1.44 0.19
CA THR A 180 -18.61 0.30 -0.75
C THR A 180 -17.31 0.07 -1.53
N SER A 181 -16.48 1.10 -1.70
CA SER A 181 -15.15 1.04 -2.33
C SER A 181 -14.04 0.51 -1.41
N GLY A 182 -14.32 0.31 -0.12
CA GLY A 182 -13.34 -0.18 0.86
C GLY A 182 -13.25 0.66 2.13
N LEU A 183 -12.21 0.41 2.91
CA LEU A 183 -11.89 1.08 4.16
C LEU A 183 -10.73 2.06 3.93
N THR A 184 -10.86 3.28 4.41
CA THR A 184 -9.75 4.23 4.49
C THR A 184 -9.52 4.61 5.94
N CYS A 185 -8.32 4.39 6.45
CA CYS A 185 -7.88 4.83 7.76
C CYS A 185 -6.76 5.86 7.62
N VAL A 186 -6.83 6.92 8.41
CA VAL A 186 -5.82 7.97 8.46
C VAL A 186 -5.32 8.16 9.88
N ASN A 187 -4.04 8.48 10.02
CA ASN A 187 -3.42 8.97 11.24
C ASN A 187 -2.88 10.38 10.95
N PRO A 188 -3.61 11.45 11.30
CA PRO A 188 -3.20 12.82 11.02
C PRO A 188 -1.92 13.23 11.77
N THR A 189 -1.69 12.68 12.96
CA THR A 189 -0.50 12.95 13.78
C THR A 189 0.77 12.52 13.05
N ASP A 190 0.75 11.32 12.47
CA ASP A 190 1.85 10.77 11.68
C ASP A 190 1.83 11.20 10.20
N ARG A 191 0.85 11.98 9.79
CA ARG A 191 0.63 12.43 8.40
C ARG A 191 0.59 11.27 7.41
N SER A 192 -0.09 10.23 7.77
CA SER A 192 -0.17 8.98 7.00
C SER A 192 -1.59 8.45 6.89
N GLY A 193 -1.75 7.41 6.10
CA GLY A 193 -3.01 6.69 5.98
C GLY A 193 -2.86 5.44 5.12
N VAL A 194 -3.90 4.64 5.12
CA VAL A 194 -4.00 3.43 4.30
C VAL A 194 -5.42 3.33 3.74
N GLN A 195 -5.53 2.96 2.48
CA GLN A 195 -6.78 2.55 1.85
C GLN A 195 -6.72 1.07 1.55
N MET A 196 -7.75 0.34 1.93
CA MET A 196 -7.86 -1.11 1.83
C MET A 196 -9.13 -1.49 1.09
N SER A 197 -9.00 -2.30 0.06
CA SER A 197 -10.13 -2.90 -0.68
C SER A 197 -9.74 -4.30 -1.15
N ASP A 198 -10.68 -5.03 -1.73
CA ASP A 198 -10.36 -6.33 -2.33
C ASP A 198 -9.49 -6.21 -3.61
N ASP A 199 -9.36 -5.02 -4.19
CA ASP A 199 -8.46 -4.75 -5.31
C ASP A 199 -7.00 -4.49 -4.87
N GLY A 200 -6.77 -4.11 -3.59
CA GLY A 200 -5.43 -3.87 -3.07
C GLY A 200 -5.38 -2.95 -1.86
N ILE A 201 -4.13 -2.71 -1.45
CA ILE A 201 -3.78 -1.85 -0.32
C ILE A 201 -2.96 -0.67 -0.85
N VAL A 202 -3.35 0.55 -0.51
CA VAL A 202 -2.68 1.77 -0.96
C VAL A 202 -2.18 2.57 0.24
N ALA A 203 -0.87 2.79 0.28
CA ALA A 203 -0.22 3.65 1.27
C ALA A 203 -0.41 5.13 0.94
N LEU A 204 -0.78 5.95 1.92
CA LEU A 204 -1.07 7.38 1.78
C LEU A 204 -0.09 8.24 2.61
N GLY A 205 0.03 9.50 2.22
CA GLY A 205 0.81 10.48 2.97
C GLY A 205 2.31 10.24 2.92
N CYS A 206 2.97 10.17 4.08
CA CYS A 206 4.43 9.97 4.20
C CYS A 206 4.90 8.55 3.86
N LEU A 207 4.03 7.55 3.96
CA LEU A 207 4.39 6.14 3.75
C LEU A 207 5.02 5.91 2.35
N ARG A 208 6.26 5.41 2.33
CA ARG A 208 7.02 5.04 1.12
C ARG A 208 7.33 3.56 1.15
N GLU A 209 7.24 2.93 0.00
CA GLU A 209 7.59 1.52 -0.11
C GLU A 209 9.06 1.27 0.27
N VAL A 210 9.27 0.31 1.15
CA VAL A 210 10.59 -0.18 1.54
C VAL A 210 11.07 -1.16 0.46
N PRO A 211 12.27 -0.98 -0.10
CA PRO A 211 12.81 -1.93 -1.09
C PRO A 211 12.84 -3.36 -0.57
N ALA A 212 12.58 -4.34 -1.43
CA ALA A 212 12.50 -5.76 -1.03
C ALA A 212 13.74 -6.24 -0.26
N ALA A 213 14.93 -5.79 -0.65
CA ALA A 213 16.19 -6.15 0.03
C ALA A 213 16.33 -5.59 1.46
N GLN A 214 15.48 -4.65 1.86
CA GLN A 214 15.49 -4.02 3.19
C GLN A 214 14.29 -4.42 4.05
N ARG A 215 13.40 -5.26 3.51
CA ARG A 215 12.22 -5.76 4.24
C ARG A 215 12.61 -6.93 5.12
N GLU A 216 11.86 -7.11 6.19
CA GLU A 216 11.89 -8.36 6.93
C GLU A 216 11.39 -9.51 6.05
N SER A 217 12.02 -10.66 6.15
CA SER A 217 11.64 -11.86 5.38
C SER A 217 10.23 -12.39 5.73
N SER A 218 9.69 -11.94 6.86
CA SER A 218 8.37 -12.32 7.37
C SER A 218 7.21 -11.54 6.76
N VAL A 219 7.47 -10.49 5.95
CA VAL A 219 6.44 -9.62 5.36
C VAL A 219 6.54 -9.55 3.84
N GLY A 220 5.40 -9.41 3.17
CA GLY A 220 5.33 -9.32 1.71
C GLY A 220 5.66 -7.94 1.16
N GLN A 221 5.00 -6.91 1.70
CA GLN A 221 5.27 -5.52 1.39
C GLN A 221 5.42 -4.72 2.69
N ALA A 222 6.27 -3.71 2.67
CA ALA A 222 6.45 -2.79 3.78
C ALA A 222 6.56 -1.36 3.28
N PHE A 223 6.04 -0.43 4.10
CA PHE A 223 6.10 1.01 3.86
C PHE A 223 6.47 1.70 5.17
N GLY A 224 7.22 2.80 5.08
CA GLY A 224 7.62 3.61 6.23
C GLY A 224 7.61 5.10 5.92
N CYS A 225 7.48 5.88 6.95
CA CYS A 225 7.62 7.34 6.89
C CYS A 225 9.06 7.82 7.05
#